data_e0003f3f745bddcb614270bcc061d3f6
#
_entry.id   e0003f3f745bddcb614270bcc061d3f6
#
_cell.length_a   1.000
_cell.length_b   1.000
_cell.length_c   1.000
_cell.angle_alpha   90.00
_cell.angle_beta   90.00
_cell.angle_gamma   90.00
#
_symmetry.space_group_name_H-M   'P 1'
#
loop_
_entity.id
_entity.type
_entity.pdbx_description
1 polymer ?
#
loop_
_entity_poly.entity_id
_entity_poly.type
_entity_poly.pdbx_seq_one_letter_code
_entity_poly.pdbx_strand_id
1 'polypeptide(L)'
;MSMQLALRFDEVPITCETQQRYHSIAPCLAGKRSAEEQADALGLSYSTICRWLRQFREEGMPGLFPATGYPREPYTPEPVIVTLLFYKTCVPRASDRELARVLNATTNHRIHHETVKSLLGRYPLWRYPDFQRLIQYQVPSDSLKLREEMVKLKREGWTEKRIAQLLHVNRSTVMKWLRRARQAESQPDDRQLWLLDLSRAPHRTGRKVYIGAIHAVLTLQKKYGYAGWFRIQGYLAAPPYNIKLGETTIKKIMALNRRVHLAPQRPVTVVEEHAPREGPPKSQRPFQHVYVDLRYLDAKPAGVQLYSTLLLEGLSRTILAGSLTTGQEVGVILHVYFQALLRWGLWEQTTSDHGGQFRSIDWIRVNKRLGIHHHMYDKGHPWQSLVESQFGIQARVGEYHWERCKTIEEAVEFHRELIRDHNRLQHWAHRRRDDGKHSPLTVLGEARGKQIEPVDLQRAFGQRYCQRTTDARGFVRIGRWKIYVEESLPRTQVQLSFWDGRLRAEYQAQVLTEYQCKWGAKSARPTAISQPLHHAHPFQSRQMTLFDPFWIRYPTDLATKSCQRAEKKPSTAEQLKLYLGPELVKAV
;
A
#
# COMPACT_ATOMS: atom_id res chain seq x y z
N MET A 1 -18.70 -0.04 -11.95
CA MET A 1 -18.34 1.08 -12.85
C MET A 1 -19.63 1.80 -13.18
N SER A 2 -19.86 2.97 -12.58
CA SER A 2 -20.98 3.82 -12.96
C SER A 2 -20.76 4.24 -14.40
N MET A 3 -21.71 3.95 -15.27
CA MET A 3 -21.75 4.47 -16.61
C MET A 3 -21.84 6.01 -16.50
N GLN A 4 -20.72 6.68 -16.72
CA GLN A 4 -20.76 8.11 -16.97
C GLN A 4 -21.39 8.27 -18.36
N LEU A 5 -22.67 8.60 -18.39
CA LEU A 5 -23.28 9.17 -19.56
C LEU A 5 -22.49 10.45 -19.85
N ALA A 6 -21.86 10.51 -21.02
CA ALA A 6 -21.13 11.69 -21.49
C ALA A 6 -22.06 12.90 -21.80
N LEU A 7 -23.34 12.78 -21.52
CA LEU A 7 -24.33 13.82 -21.61
C LEU A 7 -24.48 14.47 -20.24
N ARG A 8 -24.04 15.71 -20.14
CA ARG A 8 -24.47 16.58 -19.05
C ARG A 8 -25.96 16.84 -19.28
N PHE A 9 -26.78 16.30 -18.37
CA PHE A 9 -28.25 16.45 -18.44
C PHE A 9 -28.72 17.89 -18.40
N ASP A 10 -27.92 18.78 -17.87
CA ASP A 10 -28.09 20.23 -17.86
C ASP A 10 -28.21 20.84 -19.27
N GLU A 11 -27.78 20.13 -20.32
CA GLU A 11 -27.78 20.56 -21.72
C GLU A 11 -28.88 19.89 -22.55
N VAL A 12 -29.66 18.95 -21.98
CA VAL A 12 -30.68 18.20 -22.71
C VAL A 12 -32.09 18.71 -22.36
N PRO A 13 -32.90 19.12 -23.34
CA PRO A 13 -34.27 19.60 -23.10
C PRO A 13 -35.13 18.50 -22.46
N ILE A 14 -35.66 18.74 -21.29
CA ILE A 14 -36.44 17.77 -20.52
C ILE A 14 -37.90 17.68 -21.04
N THR A 15 -38.46 18.75 -21.59
CA THR A 15 -39.81 18.76 -22.15
C THR A 15 -39.78 18.93 -23.67
N CYS A 16 -40.85 18.50 -24.36
CA CYS A 16 -40.95 18.68 -25.82
C CYS A 16 -40.85 20.17 -26.23
N GLU A 17 -41.44 21.05 -25.43
CA GLU A 17 -41.41 22.49 -25.69
C GLU A 17 -40.03 23.08 -25.40
N THR A 18 -39.38 22.66 -24.35
CA THR A 18 -38.00 23.06 -24.03
C THR A 18 -37.03 22.58 -25.12
N GLN A 19 -37.23 21.37 -25.64
CA GLN A 19 -36.47 20.85 -26.79
C GLN A 19 -36.68 21.71 -28.04
N GLN A 20 -37.90 22.06 -28.37
CA GLN A 20 -38.20 22.91 -29.50
C GLN A 20 -37.53 24.28 -29.36
N ARG A 21 -37.59 24.88 -28.17
CA ARG A 21 -36.92 26.14 -27.89
C ARG A 21 -35.41 26.02 -28.02
N TYR A 22 -34.81 24.96 -27.50
CA TYR A 22 -33.37 24.71 -27.63
C TYR A 22 -32.98 24.50 -29.10
N HIS A 23 -33.67 23.65 -29.83
CA HIS A 23 -33.42 23.45 -31.27
C HIS A 23 -33.59 24.72 -32.09
N SER A 24 -34.51 25.58 -31.68
CA SER A 24 -34.71 26.87 -32.32
C SER A 24 -33.52 27.82 -32.15
N ILE A 25 -32.80 27.76 -31.04
CA ILE A 25 -31.63 28.63 -30.76
C ILE A 25 -30.28 27.95 -31.02
N ALA A 26 -30.22 26.63 -31.16
CA ALA A 26 -28.98 25.89 -31.33
C ALA A 26 -28.12 26.36 -32.52
N PRO A 27 -28.66 26.67 -33.71
CA PRO A 27 -27.89 27.21 -34.81
C PRO A 27 -27.23 28.55 -34.49
N CYS A 28 -27.90 29.38 -33.68
CA CYS A 28 -27.37 30.67 -33.25
C CYS A 28 -26.26 30.50 -32.21
N LEU A 29 -26.40 29.54 -31.29
CA LEU A 29 -25.37 29.20 -30.32
C LEU A 29 -24.12 28.63 -30.99
N ALA A 30 -24.28 27.87 -32.06
CA ALA A 30 -23.19 27.32 -32.86
C ALA A 30 -22.57 28.36 -33.86
N GLY A 31 -23.02 29.60 -33.86
CA GLY A 31 -22.52 30.63 -34.76
C GLY A 31 -22.84 30.40 -36.25
N LYS A 32 -23.79 29.51 -36.58
CA LYS A 32 -24.14 29.12 -37.93
C LYS A 32 -25.19 30.04 -38.57
N ARG A 33 -25.98 30.74 -37.77
CA ARG A 33 -27.03 31.69 -38.19
C ARG A 33 -27.11 32.82 -37.18
N SER A 34 -27.50 34.00 -37.68
CA SER A 34 -27.87 35.10 -36.80
C SER A 34 -29.24 34.84 -36.15
N ALA A 35 -29.56 35.58 -35.10
CA ALA A 35 -30.85 35.45 -34.43
C ALA A 35 -32.02 35.90 -35.35
N GLU A 36 -31.76 36.82 -36.29
CA GLU A 36 -32.71 37.34 -37.26
C GLU A 36 -33.01 36.29 -38.34
N GLU A 37 -31.97 35.74 -38.96
CA GLU A 37 -32.10 34.65 -39.95
C GLU A 37 -32.80 33.41 -39.37
N GLN A 38 -32.55 33.11 -38.09
CA GLN A 38 -33.18 31.97 -37.44
C GLN A 38 -34.66 32.24 -37.09
N ALA A 39 -35.00 33.48 -36.74
CA ALA A 39 -36.36 33.90 -36.50
C ALA A 39 -37.20 33.78 -37.79
N ASP A 40 -36.69 34.28 -38.91
CA ASP A 40 -37.31 34.17 -40.20
C ASP A 40 -37.48 32.73 -40.67
N ALA A 41 -36.46 31.92 -40.53
CA ALA A 41 -36.49 30.49 -40.89
C ALA A 41 -37.53 29.67 -40.11
N LEU A 42 -37.87 30.08 -38.91
CA LEU A 42 -38.82 29.38 -38.04
C LEU A 42 -40.19 30.04 -37.97
N GLY A 43 -40.39 31.22 -38.62
CA GLY A 43 -41.61 32.00 -38.52
C GLY A 43 -41.87 32.52 -37.09
N LEU A 44 -40.84 32.78 -36.32
CA LEU A 44 -40.90 33.29 -34.95
C LEU A 44 -40.48 34.76 -34.92
N SER A 45 -40.90 35.47 -33.87
CA SER A 45 -40.43 36.86 -33.71
C SER A 45 -38.94 36.86 -33.28
N TYR A 46 -38.17 37.79 -33.81
CA TYR A 46 -36.77 38.05 -33.44
C TYR A 46 -36.61 38.19 -31.93
N SER A 47 -37.54 38.93 -31.28
CA SER A 47 -37.54 39.10 -29.83
C SER A 47 -37.67 37.77 -29.05
N THR A 48 -38.38 36.80 -29.62
CA THR A 48 -38.53 35.46 -29.03
C THR A 48 -37.22 34.70 -29.05
N ILE A 49 -36.51 34.65 -30.18
CA ILE A 49 -35.21 34.01 -30.32
C ILE A 49 -34.17 34.68 -29.39
N CYS A 50 -34.12 36.02 -29.38
CA CYS A 50 -33.22 36.77 -28.51
C CYS A 50 -33.50 36.52 -27.01
N ARG A 51 -34.79 36.45 -26.63
CA ARG A 51 -35.19 36.12 -25.26
C ARG A 51 -34.73 34.73 -24.86
N TRP A 52 -34.93 33.71 -25.68
CA TRP A 52 -34.48 32.34 -25.40
C TRP A 52 -32.96 32.24 -25.39
N LEU A 53 -32.24 32.92 -26.28
CA LEU A 53 -30.78 33.00 -26.25
C LEU A 53 -30.26 33.63 -24.95
N ARG A 54 -30.87 34.71 -24.49
CA ARG A 54 -30.51 35.36 -23.23
C ARG A 54 -30.80 34.47 -22.06
N GLN A 55 -32.00 33.89 -21.95
CA GLN A 55 -32.39 32.98 -20.89
C GLN A 55 -31.47 31.76 -20.85
N PHE A 56 -31.09 31.22 -22.00
CA PHE A 56 -30.15 30.11 -22.08
C PHE A 56 -28.74 30.52 -21.64
N ARG A 57 -28.28 31.71 -21.96
CA ARG A 57 -26.94 32.20 -21.52
C ARG A 57 -26.88 32.52 -20.04
N GLU A 58 -27.97 32.95 -19.43
CA GLU A 58 -28.06 33.32 -18.02
C GLU A 58 -28.30 32.10 -17.12
N GLU A 59 -29.18 31.18 -17.51
CA GLU A 59 -29.68 30.11 -16.66
C GLU A 59 -29.45 28.70 -17.25
N GLY A 60 -28.86 28.59 -18.43
CA GLY A 60 -28.71 27.32 -19.14
C GLY A 60 -30.07 26.76 -19.62
N MET A 61 -30.19 25.43 -19.62
CA MET A 61 -31.42 24.74 -20.03
C MET A 61 -32.66 25.09 -19.17
N PRO A 62 -32.55 25.29 -17.83
CA PRO A 62 -33.68 25.75 -17.02
C PRO A 62 -34.34 27.03 -17.52
N GLY A 63 -33.57 27.98 -18.05
CA GLY A 63 -34.10 29.24 -18.61
C GLY A 63 -35.04 29.07 -19.81
N LEU A 64 -35.01 27.90 -20.46
CA LEU A 64 -35.88 27.59 -21.59
C LEU A 64 -37.22 26.94 -21.20
N PHE A 65 -37.50 26.72 -19.93
CA PHE A 65 -38.77 26.18 -19.48
C PHE A 65 -39.91 27.19 -19.78
N PRO A 66 -41.11 26.69 -20.18
CA PRO A 66 -42.26 27.56 -20.38
C PRO A 66 -42.64 28.28 -19.07
N ALA A 67 -42.94 29.59 -19.19
CA ALA A 67 -43.30 30.42 -18.04
C ALA A 67 -44.64 30.03 -17.36
N THR A 68 -45.45 29.21 -18.01
CA THR A 68 -46.75 28.75 -17.50
C THR A 68 -46.60 27.35 -16.91
N GLY A 69 -46.34 27.32 -15.60
CA GLY A 69 -46.35 26.10 -14.81
C GLY A 69 -44.97 25.41 -14.76
N TYR A 70 -44.32 25.46 -13.64
CA TYR A 70 -43.34 24.45 -13.28
C TYR A 70 -43.93 23.10 -13.66
N PRO A 71 -43.23 22.27 -14.45
CA PRO A 71 -43.64 20.89 -14.55
C PRO A 71 -43.70 20.39 -13.11
N ARG A 72 -44.89 19.95 -12.65
CA ARG A 72 -44.98 19.22 -11.39
C ARG A 72 -43.84 18.22 -11.42
N GLU A 73 -42.95 18.25 -10.42
CA GLU A 73 -41.79 17.32 -10.35
C GLU A 73 -42.25 15.96 -10.84
N PRO A 74 -41.63 15.41 -11.87
CA PRO A 74 -42.09 14.14 -12.37
C PRO A 74 -42.05 13.17 -11.18
N TYR A 75 -43.16 12.53 -10.91
CA TYR A 75 -43.25 11.52 -9.83
C TYR A 75 -42.15 10.43 -10.00
N THR A 76 -41.59 10.32 -11.17
CA THR A 76 -40.46 9.46 -11.52
C THR A 76 -39.18 10.28 -11.43
N PRO A 77 -38.19 9.86 -10.60
CA PRO A 77 -36.93 10.55 -10.44
C PRO A 77 -36.18 10.73 -11.77
N GLU A 78 -35.54 11.86 -11.95
CA GLU A 78 -34.79 12.21 -13.17
C GLU A 78 -33.78 11.12 -13.60
N PRO A 79 -32.97 10.50 -12.71
CA PRO A 79 -32.06 9.43 -13.09
C PRO A 79 -32.75 8.21 -13.74
N VAL A 80 -34.01 7.95 -13.37
CA VAL A 80 -34.80 6.85 -13.95
C VAL A 80 -35.27 7.22 -15.36
N ILE A 81 -35.67 8.48 -15.58
CA ILE A 81 -36.05 9.01 -16.90
C ILE A 81 -34.84 8.96 -17.84
N VAL A 82 -33.69 9.36 -17.34
CA VAL A 82 -32.41 9.31 -18.06
C VAL A 82 -32.09 7.91 -18.51
N THR A 83 -32.13 6.96 -17.59
CA THR A 83 -31.85 5.55 -17.85
C THR A 83 -32.84 4.97 -18.86
N LEU A 84 -34.12 5.37 -18.75
CA LEU A 84 -35.17 4.99 -19.71
C LEU A 84 -34.84 5.49 -21.13
N LEU A 85 -34.51 6.78 -21.28
CA LEU A 85 -34.21 7.39 -22.57
C LEU A 85 -32.95 6.77 -23.19
N PHE A 86 -31.93 6.52 -22.38
CA PHE A 86 -30.72 5.82 -22.79
C PHE A 86 -31.04 4.47 -23.38
N TYR A 87 -31.70 3.58 -22.61
CA TYR A 87 -32.04 2.23 -23.09
C TYR A 87 -32.96 2.26 -24.32
N LYS A 88 -33.94 3.16 -24.35
CA LYS A 88 -34.84 3.29 -25.52
C LYS A 88 -34.09 3.74 -26.77
N THR A 89 -33.09 4.61 -26.61
CA THR A 89 -32.23 5.07 -27.71
C THR A 89 -31.33 3.97 -28.22
N CYS A 90 -30.66 3.25 -27.31
CA CYS A 90 -29.80 2.12 -27.66
C CYS A 90 -30.57 0.92 -28.25
N VAL A 91 -31.82 0.70 -27.79
CA VAL A 91 -32.69 -0.38 -28.26
C VAL A 91 -34.09 0.14 -28.67
N PRO A 92 -34.22 0.84 -29.79
CA PRO A 92 -35.48 1.51 -30.19
C PRO A 92 -36.70 0.60 -30.27
N ARG A 93 -36.47 -0.69 -30.57
CA ARG A 93 -37.50 -1.73 -30.66
C ARG A 93 -37.85 -2.42 -29.35
N ALA A 94 -37.26 -2.03 -28.20
CA ALA A 94 -37.66 -2.55 -26.91
C ALA A 94 -39.09 -2.13 -26.57
N SER A 95 -39.88 -3.10 -26.06
CA SER A 95 -41.24 -2.83 -25.61
C SER A 95 -41.28 -2.11 -24.28
N ASP A 96 -42.34 -1.37 -24.00
CA ASP A 96 -42.51 -0.64 -22.74
C ASP A 96 -42.47 -1.57 -21.52
N ARG A 97 -43.01 -2.81 -21.68
CA ARG A 97 -42.92 -3.84 -20.63
C ARG A 97 -41.51 -4.34 -20.40
N GLU A 98 -40.68 -4.46 -21.44
CA GLU A 98 -39.27 -4.86 -21.36
C GLU A 98 -38.47 -3.75 -20.67
N LEU A 99 -38.68 -2.50 -21.08
CA LEU A 99 -38.01 -1.35 -20.44
C LEU A 99 -38.41 -1.17 -18.97
N ALA A 100 -39.70 -1.34 -18.62
CA ALA A 100 -40.14 -1.29 -17.24
C ALA A 100 -39.45 -2.37 -16.38
N ARG A 101 -39.30 -3.60 -16.91
CA ARG A 101 -38.61 -4.68 -16.22
C ARG A 101 -37.14 -4.36 -15.98
N VAL A 102 -36.46 -3.83 -17.00
CA VAL A 102 -35.05 -3.45 -16.92
C VAL A 102 -34.85 -2.30 -15.93
N LEU A 103 -35.67 -1.27 -15.98
CA LEU A 103 -35.62 -0.16 -15.04
C LEU A 103 -35.81 -0.62 -13.59
N ASN A 104 -36.80 -1.50 -13.35
CA ASN A 104 -37.05 -2.06 -12.03
C ASN A 104 -35.88 -2.93 -11.51
N ALA A 105 -35.09 -3.51 -12.39
CA ALA A 105 -33.90 -4.29 -12.03
C ALA A 105 -32.64 -3.43 -11.85
N THR A 106 -32.55 -2.28 -12.54
CA THR A 106 -31.33 -1.43 -12.54
C THR A 106 -31.44 -0.22 -11.62
N THR A 107 -32.68 0.17 -11.28
CA THR A 107 -32.93 1.31 -10.39
C THR A 107 -33.71 0.85 -9.16
N ASN A 108 -33.57 1.56 -8.05
CA ASN A 108 -34.35 1.26 -6.83
C ASN A 108 -35.82 1.77 -6.91
N HIS A 109 -36.27 2.12 -8.11
CA HIS A 109 -37.59 2.71 -8.31
C HIS A 109 -38.49 1.78 -9.12
N ARG A 110 -39.66 1.42 -8.56
CA ARG A 110 -40.64 0.56 -9.25
C ARG A 110 -41.47 1.39 -10.23
N ILE A 111 -41.40 1.04 -11.50
CA ILE A 111 -42.13 1.71 -12.57
C ILE A 111 -42.99 0.71 -13.36
N HIS A 112 -44.21 1.13 -13.67
CA HIS A 112 -45.13 0.30 -14.49
C HIS A 112 -44.95 0.63 -16.00
N HIS A 113 -45.26 -0.29 -16.88
CA HIS A 113 -45.10 -0.13 -18.32
C HIS A 113 -45.95 1.02 -18.91
N GLU A 114 -47.10 1.33 -18.32
CA GLU A 114 -47.92 2.46 -18.71
C GLU A 114 -47.23 3.81 -18.42
N THR A 115 -46.53 3.87 -17.26
CA THR A 115 -45.70 5.02 -16.90
C THR A 115 -44.53 5.16 -17.87
N VAL A 116 -43.88 4.07 -18.27
CA VAL A 116 -42.83 4.08 -19.29
C VAL A 116 -43.34 4.60 -20.60
N LYS A 117 -44.52 4.13 -21.04
CA LYS A 117 -45.20 4.62 -22.25
C LYS A 117 -45.49 6.14 -22.19
N SER A 118 -46.02 6.61 -21.06
CA SER A 118 -46.29 8.01 -20.79
C SER A 118 -45.02 8.84 -20.83
N LEU A 119 -43.96 8.39 -20.18
CA LEU A 119 -42.67 9.08 -20.16
C LEU A 119 -42.03 9.13 -21.54
N LEU A 120 -42.06 8.04 -22.32
CA LEU A 120 -41.55 8.03 -23.70
C LEU A 120 -42.35 8.91 -24.65
N GLY A 121 -43.63 9.13 -24.38
CA GLY A 121 -44.47 10.11 -25.08
C GLY A 121 -44.11 11.54 -24.69
N ARG A 122 -43.86 11.77 -23.39
CA ARG A 122 -43.49 13.08 -22.85
C ARG A 122 -42.08 13.53 -23.26
N TYR A 123 -41.14 12.58 -23.33
CA TYR A 123 -39.74 12.80 -23.65
C TYR A 123 -39.34 12.11 -24.96
N PRO A 124 -39.65 12.64 -26.14
CA PRO A 124 -39.43 11.98 -27.43
C PRO A 124 -37.98 12.04 -27.94
N LEU A 125 -37.02 12.44 -27.14
CA LEU A 125 -35.58 12.61 -27.50
C LEU A 125 -35.01 11.39 -28.23
N TRP A 126 -35.35 10.20 -27.81
CA TRP A 126 -34.89 8.94 -28.40
C TRP A 126 -35.29 8.76 -29.89
N ARG A 127 -36.19 9.56 -30.40
CA ARG A 127 -36.63 9.54 -31.82
C ARG A 127 -35.75 10.40 -32.72
N TYR A 128 -34.97 11.33 -32.15
CA TYR A 128 -34.19 12.27 -32.96
C TYR A 128 -32.87 11.62 -33.40
N PRO A 129 -32.54 11.68 -34.73
CA PRO A 129 -31.32 11.06 -35.26
C PRO A 129 -30.04 11.58 -34.62
N ASP A 130 -29.96 12.85 -34.29
CA ASP A 130 -28.79 13.46 -33.67
C ASP A 130 -28.58 12.95 -32.24
N PHE A 131 -29.65 12.80 -31.49
CA PHE A 131 -29.59 12.18 -30.15
C PHE A 131 -29.21 10.71 -30.23
N GLN A 132 -29.70 9.97 -31.22
CA GLN A 132 -29.31 8.59 -31.48
C GLN A 132 -27.84 8.44 -31.85
N ARG A 133 -27.24 9.41 -32.54
CA ARG A 133 -25.81 9.44 -32.87
C ARG A 133 -24.92 9.71 -31.65
N LEU A 134 -25.41 10.54 -30.72
CA LEU A 134 -24.67 10.90 -29.50
C LEU A 134 -24.69 9.78 -28.44
N ILE A 135 -25.81 9.04 -28.40
CA ILE A 135 -25.98 7.96 -27.41
C ILE A 135 -25.71 6.63 -28.07
N GLN A 136 -24.51 6.13 -27.85
CA GLN A 136 -24.12 4.78 -28.24
C GLN A 136 -23.80 3.94 -26.99
N TYR A 137 -24.32 2.73 -27.00
CA TYR A 137 -23.89 1.79 -25.96
C TYR A 137 -22.43 1.43 -26.17
N GLN A 138 -21.61 1.70 -25.16
CA GLN A 138 -20.18 1.34 -25.22
C GLN A 138 -20.03 -0.17 -25.11
N VAL A 139 -19.94 -0.81 -26.26
CA VAL A 139 -19.68 -2.25 -26.33
C VAL A 139 -18.24 -2.51 -25.87
N PRO A 140 -18.01 -3.33 -24.84
CA PRO A 140 -16.66 -3.66 -24.43
C PRO A 140 -15.86 -4.30 -25.58
N SER A 141 -14.69 -3.76 -25.87
CA SER A 141 -13.76 -4.34 -26.87
C SER A 141 -13.11 -5.64 -26.37
N ASP A 142 -13.02 -5.81 -25.06
CA ASP A 142 -12.51 -7.01 -24.41
C ASP A 142 -13.56 -8.11 -24.37
N SER A 143 -13.19 -9.28 -24.86
CA SER A 143 -14.09 -10.45 -24.92
C SER A 143 -14.62 -10.90 -23.57
N LEU A 144 -13.86 -10.71 -22.49
CA LEU A 144 -14.29 -11.07 -21.13
C LEU A 144 -15.30 -10.08 -20.59
N LYS A 145 -14.99 -8.78 -20.69
CA LYS A 145 -15.93 -7.72 -20.30
C LYS A 145 -17.23 -7.81 -21.10
N LEU A 146 -17.12 -8.17 -22.37
CA LEU A 146 -18.29 -8.41 -23.22
C LEU A 146 -19.19 -9.55 -22.68
N ARG A 147 -18.56 -10.63 -22.20
CA ARG A 147 -19.28 -11.78 -21.60
C ARG A 147 -19.89 -11.43 -20.25
N GLU A 148 -19.17 -10.69 -19.43
CA GLU A 148 -19.70 -10.14 -18.17
C GLU A 148 -20.90 -9.24 -18.41
N GLU A 149 -20.80 -8.36 -19.42
CA GLU A 149 -21.87 -7.45 -19.77
C GLU A 149 -23.12 -8.20 -20.28
N MET A 150 -22.97 -9.33 -21.01
CA MET A 150 -24.11 -10.19 -21.39
C MET A 150 -24.89 -10.69 -20.17
N VAL A 151 -24.17 -11.12 -19.13
CA VAL A 151 -24.80 -11.61 -17.89
C VAL A 151 -25.45 -10.49 -17.11
N LYS A 152 -24.77 -9.35 -17.02
CA LYS A 152 -25.27 -8.16 -16.35
C LYS A 152 -26.58 -7.68 -17.00
N LEU A 153 -26.59 -7.50 -18.31
CA LEU A 153 -27.79 -7.11 -19.07
C LEU A 153 -28.93 -8.14 -18.90
N LYS A 154 -28.60 -9.45 -18.78
CA LYS A 154 -29.63 -10.45 -18.52
C LYS A 154 -30.23 -10.32 -17.13
N ARG A 155 -29.41 -10.04 -16.11
CA ARG A 155 -29.87 -9.76 -14.74
C ARG A 155 -30.71 -8.48 -14.66
N GLU A 156 -30.41 -7.50 -15.49
CA GLU A 156 -31.19 -6.29 -15.66
C GLU A 156 -32.53 -6.53 -16.38
N GLY A 157 -32.82 -7.77 -16.80
CA GLY A 157 -34.12 -8.16 -17.39
C GLY A 157 -34.20 -8.09 -18.92
N TRP A 158 -33.08 -7.84 -19.62
CA TRP A 158 -33.07 -7.83 -21.08
C TRP A 158 -33.26 -9.21 -21.69
N THR A 159 -33.95 -9.27 -22.84
CA THR A 159 -34.08 -10.51 -23.60
C THR A 159 -32.82 -10.81 -24.40
N GLU A 160 -32.50 -12.07 -24.67
CA GLU A 160 -31.31 -12.50 -25.40
C GLU A 160 -31.21 -11.80 -26.79
N LYS A 161 -32.38 -11.57 -27.43
CA LYS A 161 -32.45 -10.89 -28.72
C LYS A 161 -31.99 -9.42 -28.59
N ARG A 162 -32.38 -8.73 -27.51
CA ARG A 162 -32.00 -7.33 -27.27
C ARG A 162 -30.55 -7.20 -26.85
N ILE A 163 -30.05 -8.10 -26.01
CA ILE A 163 -28.64 -8.17 -25.64
C ILE A 163 -27.79 -8.37 -26.89
N ALA A 164 -28.19 -9.27 -27.79
CA ALA A 164 -27.47 -9.51 -29.04
C ALA A 164 -27.42 -8.26 -29.94
N GLN A 165 -28.53 -7.51 -30.02
CA GLN A 165 -28.59 -6.26 -30.76
C GLN A 165 -27.73 -5.17 -30.13
N LEU A 166 -27.80 -5.02 -28.80
CA LEU A 166 -27.09 -3.98 -28.05
C LEU A 166 -25.56 -4.18 -28.11
N LEU A 167 -25.11 -5.43 -28.02
CA LEU A 167 -23.69 -5.78 -28.01
C LEU A 167 -23.13 -6.14 -29.39
N HIS A 168 -23.92 -6.02 -30.47
CA HIS A 168 -23.55 -6.38 -31.85
C HIS A 168 -22.98 -7.79 -31.99
N VAL A 169 -23.58 -8.76 -31.28
CA VAL A 169 -23.18 -10.18 -31.30
C VAL A 169 -24.31 -11.07 -31.77
N ASN A 170 -24.00 -12.31 -32.15
CA ASN A 170 -25.04 -13.27 -32.52
C ASN A 170 -25.81 -13.73 -31.26
N ARG A 171 -27.13 -13.91 -31.39
CA ARG A 171 -27.99 -14.40 -30.32
C ARG A 171 -27.50 -15.75 -29.75
N SER A 172 -27.02 -16.65 -30.62
CA SER A 172 -26.45 -17.94 -30.18
C SER A 172 -25.25 -17.77 -29.25
N THR A 173 -24.43 -16.74 -29.48
CA THR A 173 -23.30 -16.40 -28.61
C THR A 173 -23.79 -15.96 -27.23
N VAL A 174 -24.79 -15.10 -27.18
CA VAL A 174 -25.42 -14.67 -25.92
C VAL A 174 -25.97 -15.86 -25.16
N MET A 175 -26.77 -16.70 -25.83
CA MET A 175 -27.36 -17.91 -25.22
C MET A 175 -26.30 -18.89 -24.69
N LYS A 176 -25.18 -19.07 -25.43
CA LYS A 176 -24.04 -19.89 -25.01
C LYS A 176 -23.47 -19.41 -23.68
N TRP A 177 -23.17 -18.12 -23.60
CA TRP A 177 -22.54 -17.56 -22.40
C TRP A 177 -23.49 -17.47 -21.20
N LEU A 178 -24.77 -17.16 -21.42
CA LEU A 178 -25.77 -17.20 -20.36
C LEU A 178 -26.02 -18.59 -19.80
N ARG A 179 -25.97 -19.64 -20.65
CA ARG A 179 -26.07 -21.04 -20.19
C ARG A 179 -24.87 -21.38 -19.29
N ARG A 180 -23.66 -21.00 -19.70
CA ARG A 180 -22.45 -21.24 -18.90
C ARG A 180 -22.49 -20.49 -17.56
N ALA A 181 -22.96 -19.24 -17.57
CA ALA A 181 -23.11 -18.46 -16.35
C ALA A 181 -24.06 -19.13 -15.35
N ARG A 182 -25.24 -19.63 -15.82
CA ARG A 182 -26.18 -20.37 -14.96
C ARG A 182 -25.61 -21.67 -14.40
N GLN A 183 -24.80 -22.38 -15.18
CA GLN A 183 -24.13 -23.59 -14.71
C GLN A 183 -23.09 -23.28 -13.63
N ALA A 184 -22.42 -22.14 -13.71
CA ALA A 184 -21.43 -21.68 -12.72
C ALA A 184 -22.08 -21.12 -11.43
N GLU A 185 -23.31 -20.60 -11.52
CA GLU A 185 -24.04 -20.11 -10.33
C GLU A 185 -24.39 -21.24 -9.36
N SER A 186 -24.48 -22.48 -9.85
CA SER A 186 -24.68 -23.69 -9.02
C SER A 186 -23.36 -24.15 -8.33
N GLN A 187 -22.20 -23.57 -8.65
CA GLN A 187 -20.90 -23.93 -8.10
C GLN A 187 -20.17 -22.66 -7.63
N PRO A 188 -20.27 -22.29 -6.35
CA PRO A 188 -19.80 -20.98 -5.84
C PRO A 188 -18.33 -20.68 -6.09
N ASP A 189 -17.47 -21.71 -6.13
CA ASP A 189 -16.02 -21.55 -6.27
C ASP A 189 -15.56 -21.23 -7.71
N ASP A 190 -16.45 -21.41 -8.70
CA ASP A 190 -16.08 -21.31 -10.11
C ASP A 190 -16.61 -20.06 -10.83
N ARG A 191 -17.06 -19.04 -10.08
CA ARG A 191 -17.78 -17.86 -10.61
C ARG A 191 -17.11 -17.11 -11.76
N GLN A 192 -15.80 -17.20 -11.92
CA GLN A 192 -15.08 -16.50 -12.99
C GLN A 192 -14.59 -17.42 -14.11
N LEU A 193 -14.55 -18.74 -13.89
CA LEU A 193 -14.05 -19.70 -14.88
C LEU A 193 -14.99 -19.92 -16.06
N TRP A 194 -16.29 -19.64 -15.88
CA TRP A 194 -17.26 -19.75 -16.96
C TRP A 194 -17.01 -18.73 -18.10
N LEU A 195 -16.29 -17.63 -17.81
CA LEU A 195 -15.91 -16.62 -18.80
C LEU A 195 -14.81 -17.09 -19.75
N LEU A 196 -14.02 -18.08 -19.35
CA LEU A 196 -12.92 -18.56 -20.16
C LEU A 196 -13.42 -19.37 -21.36
N ASP A 197 -12.72 -19.26 -22.48
CA ASP A 197 -12.94 -20.18 -23.58
C ASP A 197 -12.51 -21.58 -23.18
N LEU A 198 -13.36 -22.54 -23.44
CA LEU A 198 -12.97 -23.93 -23.27
C LEU A 198 -11.84 -24.25 -24.24
N SER A 199 -10.84 -24.97 -23.76
CA SER A 199 -9.77 -25.46 -24.60
C SER A 199 -10.34 -26.20 -25.82
N ARG A 200 -9.91 -25.82 -27.01
CA ARG A 200 -10.22 -26.56 -28.24
C ARG A 200 -9.33 -27.80 -28.41
N ALA A 201 -8.46 -28.06 -27.44
CA ALA A 201 -7.63 -29.24 -27.44
C ALA A 201 -8.50 -30.50 -27.39
N PRO A 202 -8.15 -31.55 -28.11
CA PRO A 202 -8.90 -32.80 -28.13
C PRO A 202 -9.07 -33.35 -26.71
N HIS A 203 -10.27 -33.78 -26.36
CA HIS A 203 -10.61 -34.32 -25.03
C HIS A 203 -9.79 -35.55 -24.59
N ARG A 204 -8.92 -36.07 -25.46
CA ARG A 204 -8.09 -37.27 -25.24
C ARG A 204 -6.62 -37.00 -24.96
N THR A 205 -6.17 -35.76 -24.81
CA THR A 205 -4.79 -35.46 -24.38
C THR A 205 -4.67 -35.63 -22.88
N GLY A 206 -4.14 -36.70 -22.49
CA GLY A 206 -3.88 -37.41 -21.23
C GLY A 206 -3.72 -36.71 -19.90
N ARG A 207 -3.65 -35.46 -19.69
CA ARG A 207 -3.61 -34.83 -18.35
C ARG A 207 -4.47 -33.59 -18.33
N LYS A 208 -5.72 -33.76 -17.90
CA LYS A 208 -6.60 -32.63 -17.60
C LYS A 208 -6.10 -31.98 -16.32
N VAL A 209 -5.79 -30.69 -16.38
CA VAL A 209 -5.57 -29.90 -15.16
C VAL A 209 -6.93 -29.67 -14.51
N TYR A 210 -7.03 -30.04 -13.25
CA TYR A 210 -8.22 -29.84 -12.44
C TYR A 210 -8.58 -28.34 -12.39
N ILE A 211 -9.86 -28.02 -12.57
CA ILE A 211 -10.38 -26.64 -12.62
C ILE A 211 -9.99 -25.83 -11.37
N GLY A 212 -10.10 -26.45 -10.18
CA GLY A 212 -9.69 -25.82 -8.92
C GLY A 212 -8.20 -25.42 -8.89
N ALA A 213 -7.32 -26.16 -9.61
CA ALA A 213 -5.92 -25.78 -9.72
C ALA A 213 -5.74 -24.52 -10.61
N ILE A 214 -6.55 -24.38 -11.65
CA ILE A 214 -6.55 -23.16 -12.50
C ILE A 214 -7.05 -21.96 -11.68
N HIS A 215 -8.11 -22.17 -10.91
CA HIS A 215 -8.67 -21.15 -10.01
C HIS A 215 -7.65 -20.73 -8.94
N ALA A 216 -6.96 -21.69 -8.31
CA ALA A 216 -5.93 -21.41 -7.34
C ALA A 216 -4.79 -20.56 -7.93
N VAL A 217 -4.33 -20.90 -9.15
CA VAL A 217 -3.31 -20.08 -9.85
C VAL A 217 -3.83 -18.67 -10.11
N LEU A 218 -5.08 -18.52 -10.55
CA LEU A 218 -5.69 -17.22 -10.80
C LEU A 218 -5.81 -16.37 -9.52
N THR A 219 -6.27 -16.99 -8.44
CA THR A 219 -6.39 -16.32 -7.12
C THR A 219 -5.01 -15.81 -6.66
N LEU A 220 -3.99 -16.64 -6.78
CA LEU A 220 -2.63 -16.25 -6.44
C LEU A 220 -2.07 -15.14 -7.36
N GLN A 221 -2.37 -15.18 -8.66
CA GLN A 221 -1.98 -14.09 -9.56
C GLN A 221 -2.70 -12.77 -9.24
N LYS A 222 -3.95 -12.80 -8.80
CA LYS A 222 -4.69 -11.62 -8.37
C LYS A 222 -4.13 -11.06 -7.06
N LYS A 223 -3.74 -11.93 -6.13
CA LYS A 223 -3.21 -11.52 -4.83
C LYS A 223 -1.79 -10.97 -4.95
N TYR A 224 -0.92 -11.66 -5.64
CA TYR A 224 0.52 -11.37 -5.70
C TYR A 224 0.98 -10.71 -7.02
N GLY A 225 0.06 -10.15 -7.78
CA GLY A 225 0.33 -9.32 -8.95
C GLY A 225 1.26 -9.97 -9.97
N TYR A 226 2.51 -9.51 -10.00
CA TYR A 226 3.50 -9.93 -11.00
C TYR A 226 4.39 -11.09 -10.56
N ALA A 227 3.99 -11.87 -9.56
CA ALA A 227 4.73 -13.05 -9.11
C ALA A 227 5.07 -14.00 -10.28
N GLY A 228 6.28 -14.52 -10.29
CA GLY A 228 6.73 -15.50 -11.29
C GLY A 228 6.18 -16.90 -11.01
N TRP A 229 6.24 -17.78 -12.02
CA TRP A 229 5.72 -19.16 -11.93
C TRP A 229 6.31 -19.94 -10.76
N PHE A 230 7.58 -19.76 -10.45
CA PHE A 230 8.25 -20.47 -9.37
C PHE A 230 7.67 -20.13 -7.99
N ARG A 231 7.35 -18.85 -7.78
CA ARG A 231 6.70 -18.40 -6.55
C ARG A 231 5.26 -18.92 -6.45
N ILE A 232 4.51 -18.86 -7.56
CA ILE A 232 3.15 -19.45 -7.63
C ILE A 232 3.20 -20.95 -7.35
N GLN A 233 4.20 -21.67 -7.86
CA GLN A 233 4.40 -23.09 -7.57
C GLN A 233 4.59 -23.35 -6.07
N GLY A 234 5.38 -22.51 -5.40
CA GLY A 234 5.60 -22.60 -3.96
C GLY A 234 4.30 -22.42 -3.16
N TYR A 235 3.50 -21.42 -3.51
CA TYR A 235 2.20 -21.19 -2.89
C TYR A 235 1.23 -22.34 -3.13
N LEU A 236 1.18 -22.88 -4.34
CA LEU A 236 0.30 -24.01 -4.68
C LEU A 236 0.69 -25.29 -3.90
N ALA A 237 1.98 -25.52 -3.69
CA ALA A 237 2.46 -26.68 -2.94
C ALA A 237 2.21 -26.59 -1.43
N ALA A 238 2.03 -25.37 -0.90
CA ALA A 238 1.77 -25.11 0.51
C ALA A 238 0.27 -25.14 0.84
N PRO A 239 -0.12 -25.37 2.12
CA PRO A 239 -1.48 -25.14 2.58
C PRO A 239 -1.95 -23.70 2.29
N PRO A 240 -3.22 -23.47 1.99
CA PRO A 240 -4.33 -24.45 1.98
C PRO A 240 -4.48 -25.24 0.67
N TYR A 241 -3.70 -24.95 -0.37
CA TYR A 241 -3.91 -25.53 -1.70
C TYR A 241 -3.42 -26.98 -1.81
N ASN A 242 -2.23 -27.28 -1.36
CA ASN A 242 -1.59 -28.60 -1.46
C ASN A 242 -1.59 -29.18 -2.90
N ILE A 243 -1.46 -28.31 -3.91
CA ILE A 243 -1.53 -28.67 -5.33
C ILE A 243 -0.12 -28.74 -5.92
N LYS A 244 0.26 -29.90 -6.47
CA LYS A 244 1.53 -30.09 -7.18
C LYS A 244 1.33 -29.96 -8.68
N LEU A 245 1.85 -28.88 -9.28
CA LEU A 245 1.86 -28.65 -10.74
C LEU A 245 3.27 -28.45 -11.24
N GLY A 246 3.54 -28.94 -12.44
CA GLY A 246 4.80 -28.72 -13.12
C GLY A 246 4.93 -27.29 -13.67
N GLU A 247 6.17 -26.83 -13.82
CA GLU A 247 6.54 -25.51 -14.35
C GLU A 247 5.80 -25.12 -15.62
N THR A 248 5.82 -26.02 -16.63
CA THR A 248 5.21 -25.76 -17.94
C THR A 248 3.70 -25.54 -17.82
N THR A 249 3.03 -26.33 -16.95
CA THR A 249 1.59 -26.21 -16.72
C THR A 249 1.24 -24.88 -16.07
N ILE A 250 1.97 -24.51 -15.01
CA ILE A 250 1.79 -23.22 -14.32
C ILE A 250 2.01 -22.07 -15.30
N LYS A 251 3.10 -22.08 -16.06
CA LYS A 251 3.39 -21.04 -17.06
C LYS A 251 2.26 -20.89 -18.09
N LYS A 252 1.72 -22.01 -18.59
CA LYS A 252 0.60 -22.00 -19.54
C LYS A 252 -0.67 -21.40 -18.93
N ILE A 253 -1.03 -21.81 -17.70
CA ILE A 253 -2.19 -21.27 -16.98
C ILE A 253 -2.01 -19.77 -16.74
N MET A 254 -0.86 -19.36 -16.23
CA MET A 254 -0.55 -17.95 -15.97
C MET A 254 -0.62 -17.10 -17.24
N ALA A 255 -0.08 -17.59 -18.34
CA ALA A 255 -0.12 -16.91 -19.63
C ALA A 255 -1.57 -16.79 -20.14
N LEU A 256 -2.37 -17.86 -20.01
CA LEU A 256 -3.78 -17.86 -20.39
C LEU A 256 -4.57 -16.81 -19.57
N ASN A 257 -4.41 -16.83 -18.24
CA ASN A 257 -5.09 -15.89 -17.36
C ASN A 257 -4.79 -14.42 -17.70
N ARG A 258 -3.54 -14.11 -18.10
CA ARG A 258 -3.17 -12.78 -18.57
C ARG A 258 -3.75 -12.46 -19.94
N ARG A 259 -3.66 -13.42 -20.88
CA ARG A 259 -4.19 -13.25 -22.24
C ARG A 259 -5.68 -12.94 -22.24
N VAL A 260 -6.42 -13.50 -21.32
CA VAL A 260 -7.86 -13.28 -21.17
C VAL A 260 -8.18 -12.21 -20.11
N HIS A 261 -7.20 -11.39 -19.72
CA HIS A 261 -7.32 -10.26 -18.80
C HIS A 261 -7.90 -10.57 -17.41
N LEU A 262 -7.88 -11.82 -16.98
CA LEU A 262 -8.29 -12.20 -15.61
C LEU A 262 -7.21 -11.93 -14.56
N ALA A 263 -5.95 -11.87 -14.97
CA ALA A 263 -4.80 -11.58 -14.12
C ALA A 263 -4.10 -10.29 -14.56
N PRO A 264 -3.39 -9.61 -13.63
CA PRO A 264 -2.65 -8.39 -13.94
C PRO A 264 -1.66 -8.59 -15.09
N GLN A 265 -1.64 -7.64 -16.02
CA GLN A 265 -0.65 -7.61 -17.11
C GLN A 265 0.72 -7.27 -16.53
N ARG A 266 1.75 -7.95 -16.99
CA ARG A 266 3.11 -7.63 -16.59
C ARG A 266 3.58 -6.35 -17.27
N PRO A 267 4.17 -5.40 -16.53
CA PRO A 267 4.86 -4.29 -17.19
C PRO A 267 5.95 -4.84 -18.12
N VAL A 268 6.10 -4.23 -19.26
CA VAL A 268 7.20 -4.54 -20.17
C VAL A 268 8.48 -4.02 -19.52
N THR A 269 9.32 -4.91 -19.01
CA THR A 269 10.64 -4.57 -18.50
C THR A 269 11.63 -4.71 -19.66
N VAL A 270 12.25 -3.64 -20.03
CA VAL A 270 13.42 -3.69 -20.93
C VAL A 270 14.53 -4.36 -20.12
N VAL A 271 14.98 -5.53 -20.58
CA VAL A 271 16.12 -6.22 -19.99
C VAL A 271 17.37 -5.63 -20.64
N GLU A 272 18.07 -4.77 -19.92
CA GLU A 272 19.41 -4.37 -20.33
C GLU A 272 20.37 -5.55 -20.14
N GLU A 273 21.07 -5.94 -21.19
CA GLU A 273 22.15 -6.92 -21.08
C GLU A 273 23.34 -6.27 -20.40
N HIS A 274 23.65 -6.74 -19.21
CA HIS A 274 24.82 -6.29 -18.49
C HIS A 274 25.95 -7.33 -18.60
N ALA A 275 27.18 -6.84 -18.63
CA ALA A 275 28.37 -7.69 -18.51
C ALA A 275 28.31 -8.54 -17.22
N PRO A 276 28.96 -9.72 -17.19
CA PRO A 276 29.06 -10.52 -15.98
C PRO A 276 29.58 -9.70 -14.82
N ARG A 277 28.82 -9.66 -13.73
CA ARG A 277 29.14 -8.88 -12.54
C ARG A 277 29.56 -9.79 -11.39
N GLU A 278 30.56 -9.37 -10.64
CA GLU A 278 30.93 -10.05 -9.41
C GLU A 278 29.78 -9.93 -8.40
N GLY A 279 29.26 -11.08 -7.97
CA GLY A 279 28.12 -11.12 -7.03
C GLY A 279 28.56 -10.85 -5.59
N PRO A 280 27.60 -10.81 -4.67
CA PRO A 280 27.88 -10.60 -3.26
C PRO A 280 28.76 -11.73 -2.69
N PRO A 281 29.54 -11.43 -1.62
CA PRO A 281 30.34 -12.43 -0.94
C PRO A 281 29.51 -13.65 -0.52
N LYS A 282 29.99 -14.84 -0.84
CA LYS A 282 29.29 -16.08 -0.48
C LYS A 282 29.54 -16.41 1.00
N SER A 283 28.48 -16.42 1.78
CA SER A 283 28.52 -16.92 3.16
C SER A 283 28.75 -18.44 3.16
N GLN A 284 29.69 -18.89 3.96
CA GLN A 284 30.02 -20.32 4.12
C GLN A 284 29.24 -20.98 5.27
N ARG A 285 28.85 -20.19 6.26
CA ARG A 285 28.09 -20.61 7.45
C ARG A 285 26.96 -19.65 7.78
N PRO A 286 25.93 -20.11 8.52
CA PRO A 286 24.86 -19.23 8.98
C PRO A 286 25.41 -18.11 9.86
N PHE A 287 24.79 -16.94 9.78
CA PHE A 287 25.14 -15.73 10.56
C PHE A 287 26.56 -15.21 10.34
N GLN A 288 27.23 -15.61 9.27
CA GLN A 288 28.50 -14.99 8.86
C GLN A 288 28.26 -13.58 8.31
N HIS A 289 27.35 -13.45 7.38
CA HIS A 289 26.99 -12.14 6.79
C HIS A 289 25.48 -11.94 6.88
N VAL A 290 25.07 -10.77 7.37
CA VAL A 290 23.68 -10.29 7.33
C VAL A 290 23.66 -8.99 6.56
N TYR A 291 22.77 -8.92 5.57
CA TYR A 291 22.58 -7.75 4.72
C TYR A 291 21.41 -6.95 5.24
N VAL A 292 21.58 -5.64 5.34
CA VAL A 292 20.51 -4.70 5.71
C VAL A 292 20.40 -3.63 4.68
N ASP A 293 19.17 -3.33 4.31
CA ASP A 293 18.91 -2.26 3.35
C ASP A 293 17.47 -1.73 3.51
N LEU A 294 17.21 -0.56 2.94
CA LEU A 294 15.95 0.13 2.99
C LEU A 294 15.54 0.57 1.59
N ARG A 295 14.31 0.29 1.20
CA ARG A 295 13.71 0.85 -0.02
C ARG A 295 12.41 1.59 0.30
N TYR A 296 12.09 2.63 -0.48
CA TYR A 296 10.74 3.17 -0.54
C TYR A 296 9.84 2.30 -1.43
N LEU A 297 8.56 2.20 -1.09
CA LEU A 297 7.59 1.55 -1.96
C LEU A 297 7.22 2.49 -3.10
N ASP A 298 7.02 1.93 -4.30
CA ASP A 298 6.48 2.68 -5.43
C ASP A 298 4.99 2.98 -5.21
N ALA A 299 4.26 2.02 -4.65
CA ALA A 299 2.90 2.20 -4.18
C ALA A 299 2.84 3.12 -2.95
N LYS A 300 1.74 3.87 -2.83
CA LYS A 300 1.44 4.73 -1.68
C LYS A 300 0.14 4.28 -1.00
N PRO A 301 0.17 3.23 -0.18
CA PRO A 301 -1.01 2.77 0.54
C PRO A 301 -1.65 3.90 1.34
N ALA A 302 -2.96 4.05 1.25
CA ALA A 302 -3.69 5.18 1.85
C ALA A 302 -3.10 6.57 1.53
N GLY A 303 -2.40 6.73 0.40
CA GLY A 303 -1.75 7.98 -0.01
C GLY A 303 -0.42 8.27 0.71
N VAL A 304 0.08 7.38 1.56
CA VAL A 304 1.27 7.58 2.40
C VAL A 304 2.49 6.89 1.79
N GLN A 305 3.63 7.60 1.75
CA GLN A 305 4.89 7.00 1.36
C GLN A 305 5.40 6.09 2.47
N LEU A 306 5.66 4.83 2.14
CA LEU A 306 6.17 3.84 3.08
C LEU A 306 7.56 3.35 2.67
N TYR A 307 8.33 2.94 3.68
CA TYR A 307 9.69 2.44 3.56
C TYR A 307 9.77 1.01 4.10
N SER A 308 10.32 0.10 3.31
CA SER A 308 10.55 -1.29 3.71
C SER A 308 12.01 -1.47 4.10
N THR A 309 12.24 -1.84 5.36
CA THR A 309 13.55 -2.25 5.87
C THR A 309 13.61 -3.76 5.97
N LEU A 310 14.65 -4.39 5.46
CA LEU A 310 14.85 -5.84 5.53
C LEU A 310 16.25 -6.17 6.06
N LEU A 311 16.31 -7.21 6.88
CA LEU A 311 17.56 -7.88 7.28
C LEU A 311 17.56 -9.30 6.71
N LEU A 312 18.52 -9.61 5.87
CA LEU A 312 18.62 -10.87 5.15
C LEU A 312 19.88 -11.63 5.53
N GLU A 313 19.73 -12.88 5.97
CA GLU A 313 20.84 -13.78 6.26
C GLU A 313 21.49 -14.28 4.94
N GLY A 314 22.81 -14.26 4.89
CA GLY A 314 23.56 -14.42 3.64
C GLY A 314 23.58 -15.82 3.05
N LEU A 315 23.59 -16.87 3.87
CA LEU A 315 23.62 -18.26 3.42
C LEU A 315 22.23 -18.77 3.04
N SER A 316 21.32 -18.70 3.99
CA SER A 316 19.96 -19.27 3.87
C SER A 316 18.99 -18.38 3.10
N ARG A 317 19.29 -17.10 2.95
CA ARG A 317 18.38 -16.09 2.42
C ARG A 317 17.15 -15.85 3.30
N THR A 318 17.23 -16.22 4.58
CA THR A 318 16.15 -15.96 5.54
C THR A 318 16.07 -14.47 5.84
N ILE A 319 14.88 -13.90 5.73
CA ILE A 319 14.61 -12.56 6.26
C ILE A 319 14.50 -12.69 7.78
N LEU A 320 15.51 -12.22 8.50
CA LEU A 320 15.59 -12.29 9.95
C LEU A 320 14.59 -11.36 10.63
N ALA A 321 14.47 -10.16 10.09
CA ALA A 321 13.48 -9.15 10.47
C ALA A 321 13.19 -8.20 9.31
N GLY A 322 12.04 -7.55 9.36
CA GLY A 322 11.69 -6.49 8.44
C GLY A 322 10.50 -5.69 8.95
N SER A 323 10.45 -4.44 8.54
CA SER A 323 9.36 -3.53 8.88
C SER A 323 8.93 -2.69 7.69
N LEU A 324 7.71 -2.20 7.77
CA LEU A 324 7.17 -1.20 6.86
C LEU A 324 6.82 0.03 7.69
N THR A 325 7.42 1.17 7.36
CA THR A 325 7.36 2.39 8.18
C THR A 325 7.18 3.64 7.32
N THR A 326 6.75 4.73 7.92
CA THR A 326 6.61 6.04 7.26
C THR A 326 7.89 6.87 7.28
N GLY A 327 8.92 6.43 8.02
CA GLY A 327 10.19 7.13 8.16
C GLY A 327 11.36 6.23 7.81
N GLN A 328 12.49 6.86 7.53
CA GLN A 328 13.76 6.21 7.19
C GLN A 328 14.87 6.57 8.20
N GLU A 329 14.50 7.08 9.35
CA GLU A 329 15.46 7.49 10.38
C GLU A 329 16.19 6.28 10.94
N VAL A 330 17.43 6.49 11.39
CA VAL A 330 18.28 5.45 11.98
C VAL A 330 17.60 4.72 13.14
N GLY A 331 16.78 5.42 13.93
CA GLY A 331 16.05 4.82 15.06
C GLY A 331 15.10 3.70 14.64
N VAL A 332 14.42 3.87 13.50
CA VAL A 332 13.53 2.84 12.94
C VAL A 332 14.32 1.60 12.52
N ILE A 333 15.44 1.80 11.83
CA ILE A 333 16.30 0.70 11.38
C ILE A 333 16.91 -0.03 12.58
N LEU A 334 17.40 0.72 13.57
CA LEU A 334 17.93 0.13 14.81
C LEU A 334 16.89 -0.68 15.57
N HIS A 335 15.60 -0.29 15.52
CA HIS A 335 14.54 -1.10 16.12
C HIS A 335 14.38 -2.46 15.43
N VAL A 336 14.36 -2.48 14.09
CA VAL A 336 14.30 -3.74 13.33
C VAL A 336 15.53 -4.59 13.58
N TYR A 337 16.70 -3.95 13.67
CA TYR A 337 17.97 -4.58 13.97
C TYR A 337 17.98 -5.22 15.37
N PHE A 338 17.47 -4.49 16.37
CA PHE A 338 17.31 -4.99 17.74
C PHE A 338 16.43 -6.24 17.79
N GLN A 339 15.27 -6.22 17.12
CA GLN A 339 14.38 -7.38 17.09
C GLN A 339 15.00 -8.60 16.42
N ALA A 340 15.78 -8.40 15.36
CA ALA A 340 16.51 -9.48 14.72
C ALA A 340 17.54 -10.09 15.66
N LEU A 341 18.34 -9.27 16.33
CA LEU A 341 19.39 -9.72 17.27
C LEU A 341 18.78 -10.41 18.49
N LEU A 342 17.69 -9.88 19.04
CA LEU A 342 17.00 -10.48 20.18
C LEU A 342 16.49 -11.90 19.85
N ARG A 343 16.00 -12.10 18.64
CA ARG A 343 15.44 -13.37 18.20
C ARG A 343 16.49 -14.39 17.77
N TRP A 344 17.51 -13.92 17.06
CA TRP A 344 18.43 -14.80 16.34
C TRP A 344 19.84 -14.84 16.92
N GLY A 345 20.19 -13.93 17.83
CA GLY A 345 21.55 -13.74 18.34
C GLY A 345 22.42 -12.87 17.43
N LEU A 346 23.67 -12.71 17.81
CA LEU A 346 24.66 -11.89 17.10
C LEU A 346 25.23 -12.62 15.90
N TRP A 347 25.51 -11.90 14.84
CA TRP A 347 26.23 -12.35 13.64
C TRP A 347 27.59 -11.65 13.51
N GLU A 348 28.42 -12.11 12.57
CA GLU A 348 29.78 -11.63 12.47
C GLU A 348 29.88 -10.29 11.73
N GLN A 349 29.18 -10.19 10.60
CA GLN A 349 29.25 -9.01 9.76
C GLN A 349 27.88 -8.55 9.31
N THR A 350 27.65 -7.24 9.37
CA THR A 350 26.52 -6.57 8.73
C THR A 350 27.00 -5.83 7.51
N THR A 351 26.35 -6.04 6.38
CA THR A 351 26.64 -5.35 5.12
C THR A 351 25.48 -4.43 4.76
N SER A 352 25.76 -3.17 4.43
CA SER A 352 24.79 -2.17 4.02
C SER A 352 25.29 -1.31 2.86
N ASP A 353 24.39 -0.47 2.33
CA ASP A 353 24.75 0.61 1.42
C ASP A 353 25.42 1.80 2.17
N HIS A 354 25.71 2.88 1.42
CA HIS A 354 26.26 4.13 1.96
C HIS A 354 25.20 5.10 2.46
N GLY A 355 23.96 4.66 2.71
CA GLY A 355 22.88 5.49 3.24
C GLY A 355 23.29 6.24 4.50
N GLY A 356 22.79 7.48 4.67
CA GLY A 356 23.11 8.31 5.82
C GLY A 356 22.82 7.65 7.17
N GLN A 357 21.78 6.84 7.22
CA GLN A 357 21.37 6.05 8.40
C GLN A 357 22.44 5.05 8.84
N PHE A 358 23.13 4.38 7.91
CA PHE A 358 24.20 3.41 8.20
C PHE A 358 25.55 4.05 8.50
N ARG A 359 25.70 5.34 8.21
CA ARG A 359 26.88 6.17 8.54
C ARG A 359 26.67 6.96 9.84
N SER A 360 25.51 6.85 10.46
CA SER A 360 25.19 7.54 11.70
C SER A 360 26.03 7.04 12.87
N ILE A 361 26.31 7.93 13.81
CA ILE A 361 27.05 7.61 15.02
C ILE A 361 26.36 6.50 15.83
N ASP A 362 25.04 6.51 15.87
CA ASP A 362 24.27 5.52 16.63
C ASP A 362 24.39 4.12 16.03
N TRP A 363 24.33 4.01 14.70
CA TRP A 363 24.54 2.75 13.98
C TRP A 363 25.94 2.17 14.21
N ILE A 364 26.96 3.00 14.01
CA ILE A 364 28.38 2.62 14.20
C ILE A 364 28.62 2.18 15.65
N ARG A 365 28.06 2.92 16.61
CA ARG A 365 28.22 2.65 18.04
C ARG A 365 27.60 1.31 18.44
N VAL A 366 26.39 1.02 17.97
CA VAL A 366 25.70 -0.25 18.27
C VAL A 366 26.50 -1.43 17.73
N ASN A 367 26.92 -1.39 16.47
CA ASN A 367 27.71 -2.47 15.87
C ASN A 367 29.05 -2.68 16.61
N LYS A 368 29.76 -1.58 16.94
CA LYS A 368 31.02 -1.64 17.70
C LYS A 368 30.83 -2.30 19.07
N ARG A 369 29.76 -1.96 19.80
CA ARG A 369 29.48 -2.54 21.12
C ARG A 369 29.14 -4.02 21.07
N LEU A 370 28.45 -4.42 20.03
CA LEU A 370 28.07 -5.83 19.84
C LEU A 370 29.18 -6.67 19.22
N GLY A 371 30.31 -6.04 18.83
CA GLY A 371 31.41 -6.72 18.14
C GLY A 371 31.04 -7.18 16.74
N ILE A 372 30.02 -6.56 16.11
CA ILE A 372 29.60 -6.87 14.76
C ILE A 372 30.38 -6.00 13.78
N HIS A 373 31.08 -6.61 12.84
CA HIS A 373 31.78 -5.88 11.79
C HIS A 373 30.78 -5.24 10.83
N HIS A 374 30.85 -3.93 10.64
CA HIS A 374 30.02 -3.24 9.66
C HIS A 374 30.82 -2.99 8.38
N HIS A 375 30.34 -3.57 7.28
CA HIS A 375 30.90 -3.43 5.95
C HIS A 375 29.91 -2.67 5.04
N MET A 376 30.41 -1.69 4.30
CA MET A 376 29.65 -0.98 3.27
C MET A 376 30.15 -1.43 1.91
N TYR A 377 29.25 -1.89 1.02
CA TYR A 377 29.63 -2.29 -0.32
C TYR A 377 29.98 -1.05 -1.19
N ASP A 378 30.69 -1.27 -2.31
CA ASP A 378 31.19 -0.20 -3.15
C ASP A 378 30.07 0.66 -3.73
N LYS A 379 30.33 1.97 -3.84
CA LYS A 379 29.38 2.90 -4.46
C LYS A 379 29.10 2.49 -5.91
N GLY A 380 27.82 2.47 -6.29
CA GLY A 380 27.39 2.11 -7.64
C GLY A 380 27.41 0.60 -7.92
N HIS A 381 27.61 -0.25 -6.91
CA HIS A 381 27.59 -1.70 -7.03
C HIS A 381 26.45 -2.36 -6.23
N PRO A 382 25.18 -2.01 -6.52
CA PRO A 382 24.03 -2.55 -5.75
C PRO A 382 23.94 -4.08 -5.81
N TRP A 383 24.45 -4.71 -6.89
CA TRP A 383 24.46 -6.16 -7.03
C TRP A 383 25.34 -6.89 -6.00
N GLN A 384 26.17 -6.19 -5.24
CA GLN A 384 26.89 -6.74 -4.08
C GLN A 384 25.99 -6.94 -2.87
N SER A 385 24.75 -6.41 -2.90
CA SER A 385 23.73 -6.61 -1.87
C SER A 385 22.73 -7.70 -2.25
N LEU A 386 22.55 -8.67 -1.36
CA LEU A 386 21.52 -9.70 -1.52
C LEU A 386 20.11 -9.16 -1.28
N VAL A 387 19.98 -8.10 -0.48
CA VAL A 387 18.68 -7.50 -0.15
C VAL A 387 18.07 -6.85 -1.38
N GLU A 388 18.87 -6.28 -2.28
CA GLU A 388 18.35 -5.67 -3.50
C GLU A 388 17.58 -6.66 -4.37
N SER A 389 18.13 -7.88 -4.53
CA SER A 389 17.41 -8.94 -5.23
C SER A 389 16.09 -9.30 -4.55
N GLN A 390 16.05 -9.22 -3.22
CA GLN A 390 14.84 -9.44 -2.42
C GLN A 390 13.84 -8.28 -2.58
N PHE A 391 14.31 -7.04 -2.65
CA PHE A 391 13.45 -5.90 -2.98
C PHE A 391 12.85 -6.01 -4.38
N GLY A 392 13.60 -6.51 -5.35
CA GLY A 392 13.06 -6.84 -6.67
C GLY A 392 11.96 -7.91 -6.64
N ILE A 393 12.06 -8.90 -5.75
CA ILE A 393 10.97 -9.87 -5.52
C ILE A 393 9.78 -9.17 -4.85
N GLN A 394 10.04 -8.37 -3.83
CA GLN A 394 9.02 -7.63 -3.07
C GLN A 394 8.24 -6.66 -3.99
N ALA A 395 8.93 -5.96 -4.90
CA ALA A 395 8.31 -5.10 -5.91
C ALA A 395 7.35 -5.91 -6.81
N ARG A 396 7.81 -7.01 -7.39
CA ARG A 396 6.99 -7.84 -8.29
C ARG A 396 5.80 -8.50 -7.61
N VAL A 397 5.91 -8.82 -6.33
CA VAL A 397 4.87 -9.56 -5.58
C VAL A 397 3.97 -8.61 -4.81
N GLY A 398 4.51 -7.51 -4.30
CA GLY A 398 3.86 -6.66 -3.33
C GLY A 398 3.25 -5.37 -3.88
N GLU A 399 3.89 -4.67 -4.82
CA GLU A 399 3.42 -3.34 -5.25
C GLU A 399 1.97 -3.36 -5.74
N TYR A 400 1.61 -4.36 -6.54
CA TYR A 400 0.22 -4.52 -7.02
C TYR A 400 -0.81 -4.63 -5.89
N HIS A 401 -0.45 -5.23 -4.76
CA HIS A 401 -1.33 -5.37 -3.61
C HIS A 401 -1.34 -4.09 -2.76
N TRP A 402 -0.18 -3.51 -2.52
CA TRP A 402 -0.05 -2.28 -1.74
C TRP A 402 -0.79 -1.10 -2.34
N GLU A 403 -0.83 -0.96 -3.67
CA GLU A 403 -1.65 0.05 -4.36
C GLU A 403 -3.15 -0.04 -4.02
N ARG A 404 -3.60 -1.20 -3.54
CA ARG A 404 -5.02 -1.50 -3.23
C ARG A 404 -5.33 -1.48 -1.76
N CYS A 405 -4.32 -1.37 -0.90
CA CYS A 405 -4.52 -1.25 0.54
C CYS A 405 -5.19 0.09 0.86
N LYS A 406 -6.24 0.03 1.66
CA LYS A 406 -7.00 1.21 2.08
C LYS A 406 -6.42 1.83 3.34
N THR A 407 -5.69 1.05 4.14
CA THR A 407 -5.06 1.50 5.38
C THR A 407 -3.58 1.11 5.43
N ILE A 408 -2.84 1.77 6.30
CA ILE A 408 -1.41 1.46 6.54
C ILE A 408 -1.30 0.09 7.21
N GLU A 409 -2.22 -0.25 8.11
CA GLU A 409 -2.25 -1.52 8.84
C GLU A 409 -2.40 -2.70 7.88
N GLU A 410 -3.27 -2.60 6.88
CA GLU A 410 -3.39 -3.61 5.82
C GLU A 410 -2.06 -3.79 5.07
N ALA A 411 -1.38 -2.69 4.75
CA ALA A 411 -0.09 -2.74 4.07
C ALA A 411 1.00 -3.38 4.93
N VAL A 412 1.03 -3.07 6.22
CA VAL A 412 1.97 -3.66 7.20
C VAL A 412 1.72 -5.15 7.37
N GLU A 413 0.45 -5.58 7.51
CA GLU A 413 0.13 -7.00 7.67
C GLU A 413 0.48 -7.79 6.41
N PHE A 414 0.21 -7.24 5.23
CA PHE A 414 0.63 -7.86 3.99
C PHE A 414 2.16 -7.96 3.87
N HIS A 415 2.91 -6.95 4.33
CA HIS A 415 4.37 -7.02 4.39
C HIS A 415 4.87 -8.15 5.29
N ARG A 416 4.24 -8.33 6.46
CA ARG A 416 4.54 -9.44 7.37
C ARG A 416 4.23 -10.79 6.73
N GLU A 417 3.11 -10.89 6.00
CA GLU A 417 2.77 -12.08 5.23
C GLU A 417 3.84 -12.39 4.17
N LEU A 418 4.29 -11.40 3.40
CA LEU A 418 5.34 -11.56 2.40
C LEU A 418 6.65 -12.07 2.99
N ILE A 419 7.05 -11.58 4.16
CA ILE A 419 8.24 -12.04 4.87
C ILE A 419 8.07 -13.50 5.33
N ARG A 420 6.93 -13.83 5.93
CA ARG A 420 6.61 -15.19 6.39
C ARG A 420 6.62 -16.18 5.23
N ASP A 421 5.99 -15.80 4.12
CA ASP A 421 5.93 -16.61 2.92
C ASP A 421 7.30 -16.75 2.24
N HIS A 422 8.09 -15.67 2.22
CA HIS A 422 9.46 -15.75 1.73
C HIS A 422 10.27 -16.79 2.50
N ASN A 423 10.18 -16.78 3.82
CA ASN A 423 10.96 -17.66 4.68
C ASN A 423 10.52 -19.13 4.61
N ARG A 424 9.23 -19.38 4.36
CA ARG A 424 8.63 -20.74 4.37
C ARG A 424 8.55 -21.41 3.01
N LEU A 425 8.37 -20.62 1.97
CA LEU A 425 8.24 -21.16 0.61
C LEU A 425 9.60 -21.46 -0.02
N GLN A 426 9.59 -22.32 -1.04
CA GLN A 426 10.79 -22.62 -1.80
C GLN A 426 11.43 -21.36 -2.38
N HIS A 427 12.75 -21.27 -2.31
CA HIS A 427 13.52 -20.14 -2.80
C HIS A 427 14.41 -20.54 -3.96
N TRP A 428 14.54 -19.67 -4.97
CA TRP A 428 15.29 -19.95 -6.18
C TRP A 428 16.76 -20.33 -5.93
N ALA A 429 17.42 -19.66 -4.98
CA ALA A 429 18.81 -19.95 -4.61
C ALA A 429 19.02 -21.37 -4.08
N HIS A 430 17.97 -22.00 -3.55
CA HIS A 430 18.01 -23.34 -2.96
C HIS A 430 17.39 -24.42 -3.84
N ARG A 431 16.99 -24.08 -5.07
CA ARG A 431 16.31 -25.00 -5.98
C ARG A 431 17.11 -26.26 -6.30
N ARG A 432 18.44 -26.15 -6.36
CA ARG A 432 19.33 -27.24 -6.77
C ARG A 432 19.97 -27.97 -5.59
N ARG A 433 19.46 -27.76 -4.36
CA ARG A 433 19.98 -28.47 -3.20
C ARG A 433 19.47 -29.91 -3.19
N ASP A 434 20.37 -30.84 -2.88
CA ASP A 434 20.07 -32.27 -2.85
C ASP A 434 19.64 -32.76 -1.45
N ASP A 435 19.78 -31.89 -0.42
CA ASP A 435 19.40 -32.19 0.98
C ASP A 435 17.90 -32.00 1.27
N GLY A 436 17.09 -31.71 0.24
CA GLY A 436 15.65 -31.49 0.37
C GLY A 436 15.26 -30.15 1.03
N LYS A 437 16.22 -29.32 1.40
CA LYS A 437 15.98 -28.03 2.06
C LYS A 437 15.88 -26.94 0.99
N HIS A 438 14.66 -26.57 0.62
CA HIS A 438 14.42 -25.63 -0.49
C HIS A 438 13.87 -24.26 -0.05
N SER A 439 13.45 -24.11 1.22
CA SER A 439 13.03 -22.80 1.76
C SER A 439 14.13 -22.17 2.61
N PRO A 440 14.19 -20.82 2.67
CA PRO A 440 15.15 -20.12 3.51
C PRO A 440 15.19 -20.65 4.94
N LEU A 441 14.03 -20.79 5.57
CA LEU A 441 13.94 -21.23 6.95
C LEU A 441 14.40 -22.68 7.16
N THR A 442 14.12 -23.59 6.21
CA THR A 442 14.61 -24.98 6.30
C THR A 442 16.12 -25.08 6.09
N VAL A 443 16.69 -24.19 5.26
CA VAL A 443 18.15 -24.10 5.08
C VAL A 443 18.82 -23.54 6.33
N LEU A 444 18.23 -22.52 6.98
CA LEU A 444 18.72 -21.97 8.22
C LEU A 444 18.64 -23.01 9.37
N GLY A 445 17.55 -23.77 9.41
CA GLY A 445 17.30 -24.79 10.43
C GLY A 445 17.28 -24.19 11.84
N GLU A 446 17.91 -24.90 12.78
CA GLU A 446 18.04 -24.50 14.18
C GLU A 446 19.24 -23.56 14.44
N ALA A 447 19.95 -23.14 13.39
CA ALA A 447 21.10 -22.28 13.57
C ALA A 447 20.71 -20.94 14.23
N ARG A 448 21.55 -20.51 15.15
CA ARG A 448 21.47 -19.21 15.83
C ARG A 448 22.83 -18.54 15.81
N GLY A 449 22.82 -17.23 15.86
CA GLY A 449 24.02 -16.46 16.11
C GLY A 449 24.49 -16.59 17.56
N LYS A 450 25.59 -15.94 17.89
CA LYS A 450 26.12 -15.91 19.27
C LYS A 450 25.05 -15.32 20.20
N GLN A 451 24.71 -16.09 21.25
CA GLN A 451 23.69 -15.65 22.20
C GLN A 451 24.19 -14.45 23.01
N ILE A 452 23.31 -13.56 23.32
CA ILE A 452 23.54 -12.37 24.14
C ILE A 452 22.37 -12.22 25.10
N GLU A 453 22.68 -11.84 26.33
CA GLU A 453 21.64 -11.54 27.31
C GLU A 453 20.80 -10.34 26.87
N PRO A 454 19.46 -10.40 26.99
CA PRO A 454 18.58 -9.32 26.59
C PRO A 454 18.94 -7.96 27.21
N VAL A 455 19.41 -7.95 28.45
CA VAL A 455 19.84 -6.74 29.17
C VAL A 455 21.07 -6.12 28.51
N ASP A 456 22.06 -6.94 28.12
CA ASP A 456 23.26 -6.45 27.45
C ASP A 456 22.97 -5.96 26.03
N LEU A 457 22.04 -6.62 25.34
CA LEU A 457 21.54 -6.17 24.06
C LEU A 457 20.85 -4.79 24.22
N GLN A 458 19.93 -4.65 25.16
CA GLN A 458 19.28 -3.37 25.46
C GLN A 458 20.29 -2.27 25.79
N ARG A 459 21.32 -2.62 26.59
CA ARG A 459 22.41 -1.71 26.94
C ARG A 459 23.18 -1.25 25.69
N ALA A 460 23.49 -2.15 24.78
CA ALA A 460 24.22 -1.83 23.55
C ALA A 460 23.48 -0.78 22.70
N PHE A 461 22.15 -0.85 22.62
CA PHE A 461 21.31 0.07 21.88
C PHE A 461 20.98 1.35 22.66
N GLY A 462 20.57 1.20 23.90
CA GLY A 462 19.99 2.28 24.70
C GLY A 462 21.02 3.13 25.44
N GLN A 463 22.18 2.56 25.78
CA GLN A 463 23.18 3.27 26.56
C GLN A 463 23.82 4.39 25.72
N ARG A 464 23.70 5.60 26.17
CA ARG A 464 24.34 6.76 25.55
C ARG A 464 25.54 7.18 26.37
N TYR A 465 26.61 7.59 25.69
CA TYR A 465 27.79 8.17 26.31
C TYR A 465 27.98 9.59 25.84
N CYS A 466 28.46 10.44 26.72
CA CYS A 466 29.03 11.71 26.34
C CYS A 466 30.25 12.00 27.23
N GLN A 467 31.26 12.59 26.66
CA GLN A 467 32.42 13.08 27.41
C GLN A 467 32.12 14.51 27.87
N ARG A 468 32.50 14.80 29.11
CA ARG A 468 32.39 16.12 29.71
C ARG A 468 33.63 16.36 30.57
N THR A 469 34.03 17.60 30.65
CA THR A 469 35.14 18.04 31.50
C THR A 469 34.57 18.53 32.81
N THR A 470 35.14 18.07 33.92
CA THR A 470 34.80 18.55 35.25
C THR A 470 35.26 20.00 35.44
N ASP A 471 34.56 20.76 36.25
CA ASP A 471 35.02 22.07 36.70
C ASP A 471 36.08 21.92 37.81
N ALA A 472 36.56 23.08 38.34
CA ALA A 472 37.55 23.08 39.42
C ALA A 472 37.10 22.40 40.71
N ARG A 473 35.80 22.13 40.87
CA ARG A 473 35.20 21.50 42.04
C ARG A 473 34.63 20.08 41.73
N GLY A 474 35.07 19.49 40.63
CA GLY A 474 34.63 18.13 40.27
C GLY A 474 33.21 17.99 39.77
N PHE A 475 32.57 19.08 39.34
CA PHE A 475 31.23 19.03 38.77
C PHE A 475 31.24 19.01 37.24
N VAL A 476 30.21 18.42 36.66
CA VAL A 476 29.96 18.36 35.22
C VAL A 476 28.60 18.99 34.88
N ARG A 477 28.51 19.71 33.77
CA ARG A 477 27.27 20.29 33.29
C ARG A 477 26.63 19.44 32.19
N ILE A 478 25.33 19.13 32.39
CA ILE A 478 24.49 18.41 31.42
C ILE A 478 23.24 19.23 31.15
N GLY A 479 23.24 19.99 30.07
CA GLY A 479 22.17 20.93 29.79
C GLY A 479 21.99 21.94 30.93
N ARG A 480 20.84 21.89 31.61
CA ARG A 480 20.53 22.77 32.76
C ARG A 480 21.02 22.22 34.12
N TRP A 481 21.51 20.97 34.13
CA TRP A 481 21.92 20.31 35.37
C TRP A 481 23.41 20.42 35.59
N LYS A 482 23.78 20.69 36.83
CA LYS A 482 25.16 20.61 37.31
C LYS A 482 25.22 19.45 38.29
N ILE A 483 25.96 18.39 37.98
CA ILE A 483 26.08 17.19 38.78
C ILE A 483 27.52 17.06 39.32
N TYR A 484 27.64 16.54 40.52
CA TYR A 484 28.93 16.23 41.10
C TYR A 484 29.45 14.91 40.52
N VAL A 485 30.75 14.83 40.31
CA VAL A 485 31.42 13.62 39.83
C VAL A 485 32.51 13.24 40.84
N GLU A 486 33.57 14.04 40.96
CA GLU A 486 34.63 13.82 41.90
C GLU A 486 35.53 15.06 42.03
N GLU A 487 35.73 15.55 43.23
CA GLU A 487 36.50 16.78 43.50
C GLU A 487 37.99 16.61 43.19
N SER A 488 38.54 15.42 43.41
CA SER A 488 39.95 15.13 43.10
C SER A 488 40.30 15.08 41.62
N LEU A 489 39.30 15.19 40.77
CA LEU A 489 39.45 15.19 39.30
C LEU A 489 39.07 16.53 38.70
N PRO A 490 39.75 17.65 39.05
CA PRO A 490 39.45 18.96 38.48
C PRO A 490 39.89 19.05 37.01
N ARG A 491 39.06 19.68 36.19
CA ARG A 491 39.32 19.88 34.74
C ARG A 491 39.68 18.61 33.99
N THR A 492 39.18 17.46 34.49
CA THR A 492 39.47 16.15 33.93
C THR A 492 38.30 15.72 33.03
N GLN A 493 38.62 15.10 31.92
CA GLN A 493 37.62 14.56 31.01
C GLN A 493 37.06 13.25 31.57
N VAL A 494 35.76 13.23 31.86
CA VAL A 494 35.02 12.05 32.37
C VAL A 494 33.98 11.61 31.36
N GLN A 495 33.70 10.32 31.37
CA GLN A 495 32.65 9.75 30.55
C GLN A 495 31.35 9.68 31.35
N LEU A 496 30.28 10.18 30.78
CA LEU A 496 28.95 10.05 31.32
C LEU A 496 28.19 8.99 30.53
N SER A 497 27.63 8.02 31.20
CA SER A 497 26.81 6.99 30.60
C SER A 497 25.37 7.07 31.10
N PHE A 498 24.43 6.94 30.16
CA PHE A 498 22.98 6.99 30.43
C PHE A 498 22.35 5.67 29.99
N TRP A 499 21.74 4.97 30.92
CA TRP A 499 21.02 3.73 30.64
C TRP A 499 20.08 3.37 31.80
N ASP A 500 18.93 2.79 31.50
CA ASP A 500 17.94 2.29 32.47
C ASP A 500 17.60 3.31 33.58
N GLY A 501 17.32 4.54 33.16
CA GLY A 501 16.99 5.60 34.12
C GLY A 501 18.15 6.04 35.02
N ARG A 502 19.37 5.59 34.76
CA ARG A 502 20.56 5.92 35.54
C ARG A 502 21.56 6.71 34.71
N LEU A 503 22.18 7.68 35.34
CA LEU A 503 23.29 8.44 34.83
C LEU A 503 24.52 8.10 35.65
N ARG A 504 25.56 7.54 35.02
CA ARG A 504 26.84 7.21 35.66
C ARG A 504 27.91 8.13 35.14
N ALA A 505 28.75 8.59 36.04
CA ALA A 505 30.00 9.26 35.68
C ALA A 505 31.16 8.26 35.92
N GLU A 506 31.97 8.08 34.88
CA GLU A 506 33.03 7.09 34.82
C GLU A 506 34.37 7.76 34.44
N TYR A 507 35.42 7.31 35.06
CA TYR A 507 36.81 7.69 34.73
C TYR A 507 37.70 6.46 34.78
N GLN A 508 38.53 6.25 33.75
CA GLN A 508 39.41 5.05 33.64
C GLN A 508 38.66 3.72 33.95
N ALA A 509 37.47 3.56 33.40
CA ALA A 509 36.59 2.39 33.61
C ALA A 509 36.04 2.21 35.02
N GLN A 510 36.29 3.15 35.93
CA GLN A 510 35.73 3.13 37.30
C GLN A 510 34.49 4.01 37.34
N VAL A 511 33.39 3.51 37.93
CA VAL A 511 32.19 4.29 38.20
C VAL A 511 32.45 5.15 39.43
N LEU A 512 32.34 6.47 39.26
CA LEU A 512 32.58 7.43 40.35
C LEU A 512 31.26 7.75 41.06
N THR A 513 30.29 8.17 40.30
CA THR A 513 28.96 8.55 40.82
C THR A 513 27.86 8.02 39.91
N GLU A 514 26.70 7.73 40.52
CA GLU A 514 25.51 7.29 39.83
C GLU A 514 24.32 8.15 40.31
N TYR A 515 23.44 8.50 39.39
CA TYR A 515 22.24 9.29 39.64
C TYR A 515 21.03 8.62 39.02
N GLN A 516 19.87 8.72 39.66
CA GLN A 516 18.62 8.42 38.99
C GLN A 516 18.27 9.56 38.01
N CYS A 517 17.90 9.22 36.80
CA CYS A 517 17.70 10.17 35.72
C CYS A 517 16.37 9.87 35.01
N LYS A 518 15.46 10.83 34.97
CA LYS A 518 14.20 10.74 34.22
C LYS A 518 14.33 11.53 32.91
N TRP A 519 13.85 10.95 31.84
CA TRP A 519 13.76 11.59 30.54
C TRP A 519 12.31 11.93 30.23
N GLY A 520 12.06 13.11 29.71
CA GLY A 520 10.75 13.44 29.14
C GLY A 520 10.53 12.75 27.81
N ALA A 521 9.33 12.27 27.52
CA ALA A 521 8.99 11.60 26.28
C ALA A 521 9.31 12.43 25.01
N LYS A 522 9.36 13.77 25.15
CA LYS A 522 9.62 14.72 24.05
C LYS A 522 10.97 15.42 24.15
N SER A 523 11.83 15.07 25.11
CA SER A 523 13.05 15.80 25.39
C SER A 523 14.29 14.95 25.16
N ALA A 524 15.24 15.47 24.38
CA ALA A 524 16.58 14.88 24.24
C ALA A 524 17.47 15.11 25.50
N ARG A 525 16.93 15.70 26.57
CA ARG A 525 17.64 16.05 27.79
C ARG A 525 16.92 15.48 29.01
N PRO A 526 17.66 15.19 30.11
CA PRO A 526 17.03 14.72 31.34
C PRO A 526 16.07 15.80 31.90
N THR A 527 14.92 15.34 32.34
CA THR A 527 13.89 16.18 32.99
C THR A 527 14.07 16.24 34.50
N ALA A 528 14.63 15.20 35.11
CA ALA A 528 14.99 15.14 36.51
C ALA A 528 16.26 14.33 36.69
N ILE A 529 17.11 14.77 37.60
CA ILE A 529 18.27 14.03 38.09
C ILE A 529 18.21 14.10 39.62
N SER A 530 18.28 12.95 40.27
CA SER A 530 18.11 12.83 41.72
C SER A 530 18.88 11.62 42.28
N GLN A 531 18.89 11.46 43.59
CA GLN A 531 19.44 10.33 44.33
C GLN A 531 20.90 10.02 43.93
N PRO A 532 21.86 10.88 44.26
CA PRO A 532 23.26 10.63 44.05
C PRO A 532 23.75 9.43 44.87
N LEU A 533 24.47 8.53 44.20
CA LEU A 533 25.18 7.41 44.82
C LEU A 533 26.65 7.56 44.48
N HIS A 534 27.47 7.66 45.47
CA HIS A 534 28.92 7.70 45.31
C HIS A 534 29.51 6.31 45.52
N HIS A 535 30.32 5.90 44.57
CA HIS A 535 31.02 4.62 44.64
C HIS A 535 32.43 4.82 45.20
N ALA A 536 32.92 3.85 45.99
CA ALA A 536 34.32 3.82 46.40
C ALA A 536 35.22 3.58 45.19
N HIS A 537 36.18 4.44 44.94
CA HIS A 537 37.10 4.36 43.79
C HIS A 537 38.51 4.93 44.16
N PRO A 538 39.56 4.55 43.43
CA PRO A 538 40.95 4.98 43.73
C PRO A 538 41.19 6.49 43.61
N PHE A 539 40.29 7.21 42.91
CA PHE A 539 40.38 8.66 42.66
C PHE A 539 39.61 9.47 43.69
N GLN A 540 39.12 8.87 44.76
CA GLN A 540 38.36 9.59 45.78
C GLN A 540 39.23 10.61 46.49
N SER A 541 38.67 11.80 46.71
CA SER A 541 39.35 12.88 47.45
C SER A 541 39.70 12.36 48.85
N ARG A 542 40.98 12.53 49.25
CA ARG A 542 41.42 12.15 50.59
C ARG A 542 40.69 12.91 51.69
N GLN A 543 40.29 14.14 51.39
CA GLN A 543 39.53 14.95 52.32
C GLN A 543 38.13 14.38 52.59
N MET A 544 37.50 13.81 51.57
CA MET A 544 36.18 13.17 51.71
C MET A 544 36.23 11.82 52.47
N THR A 545 37.36 11.15 52.49
CA THR A 545 37.55 9.88 53.25
C THR A 545 37.76 10.13 54.76
N LEU A 546 38.10 11.35 55.17
CA LEU A 546 38.26 11.71 56.57
C LEU A 546 36.94 12.08 57.26
N PHE A 547 35.90 12.33 56.52
CA PHE A 547 34.59 12.72 57.02
C PHE A 547 33.61 11.55 56.92
N ASP A 548 32.59 11.57 57.78
CA ASP A 548 31.49 10.63 57.78
C ASP A 548 30.85 10.51 56.35
N PRO A 549 30.49 9.31 55.87
CA PRO A 549 29.76 9.09 54.61
C PRO A 549 28.60 10.05 54.35
N PHE A 550 28.06 10.67 55.37
CA PHE A 550 27.08 11.74 55.28
C PHE A 550 27.52 12.91 54.36
N TRP A 551 28.79 13.24 54.33
CA TRP A 551 29.35 14.33 53.49
C TRP A 551 29.40 13.95 52.00
N ILE A 552 29.38 12.68 51.68
CA ILE A 552 29.40 12.20 50.32
C ILE A 552 27.99 12.23 49.72
N ARG A 553 26.95 12.34 50.54
CA ARG A 553 25.59 12.49 50.11
C ARG A 553 25.33 13.93 49.70
N TYR A 554 25.71 14.24 48.46
CA TYR A 554 25.27 15.50 47.88
C TYR A 554 23.76 15.53 47.79
N PRO A 555 23.10 16.55 48.34
CA PRO A 555 21.68 16.72 48.19
C PRO A 555 21.34 16.87 46.70
N THR A 556 20.22 16.34 46.30
CA THR A 556 19.67 16.52 44.96
C THR A 556 19.55 17.98 44.53
N ASP A 557 19.56 18.89 45.49
CA ASP A 557 19.49 20.35 45.28
C ASP A 557 20.76 20.97 44.70
N LEU A 558 21.89 20.26 44.71
CA LEU A 558 23.13 20.69 44.03
C LEU A 558 23.08 20.46 42.53
N ALA A 559 22.07 19.81 42.00
CA ALA A 559 21.73 19.83 40.60
C ALA A 559 21.04 21.17 40.27
N THR A 560 21.81 22.26 40.20
CA THR A 560 21.23 23.58 39.92
C THR A 560 20.67 23.65 38.51
N LYS A 561 19.39 24.04 38.41
CA LYS A 561 18.76 24.42 37.14
C LYS A 561 19.51 25.63 36.56
N SER A 562 20.20 25.48 35.46
CA SER A 562 20.68 26.64 34.72
C SER A 562 19.81 26.89 33.52
N CYS A 563 19.10 28.01 33.62
CA CYS A 563 18.44 28.77 32.54
C CYS A 563 17.81 28.06 31.33
N GLN A 564 16.57 28.42 31.17
CA GLN A 564 15.67 28.22 30.03
C GLN A 564 16.34 28.46 28.65
N ARG A 565 16.09 27.57 27.69
CA ARG A 565 15.67 28.02 26.35
C ARG A 565 15.29 26.86 25.41
N ALA A 566 14.22 27.16 24.69
CA ALA A 566 13.82 26.72 23.36
C ALA A 566 13.25 25.31 23.20
N GLU A 567 11.96 25.30 22.93
CA GLU A 567 11.21 24.22 22.30
C GLU A 567 11.90 23.72 21.02
N LYS A 568 12.08 22.42 20.91
CA LYS A 568 12.49 21.79 19.67
C LYS A 568 11.71 20.51 19.42
N LYS A 569 11.36 20.37 18.17
CA LYS A 569 10.71 19.31 17.39
C LYS A 569 10.49 17.94 18.08
N PRO A 570 9.35 17.25 17.78
CA PRO A 570 8.98 15.98 18.41
C PRO A 570 10.05 14.90 18.17
N SER A 571 10.33 14.12 19.20
CA SER A 571 11.36 13.10 19.17
C SER A 571 10.83 11.80 18.55
N THR A 572 11.73 11.04 17.97
CA THR A 572 11.58 9.72 17.37
C THR A 572 10.77 8.72 18.23
N ALA A 573 10.72 8.91 19.55
CA ALA A 573 9.99 8.05 20.48
C ALA A 573 8.45 8.15 20.34
N GLU A 574 7.91 9.29 19.92
CA GLU A 574 6.47 9.42 19.65
C GLU A 574 6.05 8.78 18.33
N GLN A 575 6.93 8.82 17.35
CA GLN A 575 6.73 8.11 16.09
C GLN A 575 6.74 6.60 16.30
N LEU A 576 7.61 6.09 17.16
CA LEU A 576 7.66 4.67 17.53
C LEU A 576 6.38 4.18 18.25
N LYS A 577 5.73 5.01 19.07
CA LYS A 577 4.46 4.66 19.72
C LYS A 577 3.31 4.44 18.73
N LEU A 578 3.29 5.17 17.63
CA LEU A 578 2.30 5.02 16.56
C LEU A 578 2.43 3.67 15.83
N TYR A 579 3.62 3.07 15.80
CA TYR A 579 3.91 1.86 15.03
C TYR A 579 3.94 0.56 15.83
N LEU A 580 4.11 0.61 17.15
CA LEU A 580 4.36 -0.58 17.96
C LEU A 580 3.10 -1.17 18.62
N GLY A 581 1.99 -0.44 18.67
CA GLY A 581 0.83 -0.84 19.45
C GLY A 581 1.08 -0.80 20.98
N PRO A 582 0.02 -0.65 21.78
CA PRO A 582 0.14 -0.39 23.23
C PRO A 582 0.76 -1.54 24.05
N GLU A 583 0.79 -2.76 23.52
CA GLU A 583 1.33 -3.92 24.27
C GLU A 583 2.85 -4.06 24.19
N LEU A 584 3.49 -3.61 23.12
CA LEU A 584 4.94 -3.67 22.96
C LEU A 584 5.68 -2.53 23.67
N VAL A 585 5.00 -1.43 23.96
CA VAL A 585 5.56 -0.29 24.70
C VAL A 585 5.74 -0.60 26.20
N LYS A 586 5.07 -1.61 26.73
CA LYS A 586 5.24 -2.05 28.13
C LYS A 586 6.45 -2.96 28.32
N ALA A 587 7.04 -3.46 27.25
CA ALA A 587 8.21 -4.36 27.28
C ALA A 587 9.54 -3.66 26.90
N VAL A 588 9.50 -2.36 26.59
CA VAL A 588 10.62 -1.44 26.36
C VAL A 588 10.54 -0.34 27.43
#